data_c977ab0c152ffb210549aafa22f9bfa6
#
_entry.id   c977ab0c152ffb210549aafa22f9bfa6
#
_cell.length_a   1.000
_cell.length_b   1.000
_cell.length_c   1.000
_cell.angle_alpha   90.00
_cell.angle_beta   90.00
_cell.angle_gamma   90.00
#
_symmetry.space_group_name_H-M   'P 1'
#
loop_
_entity.id
_entity.type
_entity.pdbx_description
1 polymer ?
#
loop_
_entity_poly.entity_id
_entity_poly.type
_entity_poly.pdbx_seq_one_letter_code
_entity_poly.pdbx_strand_id
1 'polypeptide(L)'
;MLSFLSLWAFGQDDAMKTDWANLKRYAADNKQLPPPTAKEKRVVFMGNSITEGWRKADSAFFAGKPYINRGISGQTTPQMLLRFRQDVIELKPAVVVILAGTNDIAENTGPITLEAILGNIVSMAELAKANHIRVVLSSVLPAYSYRWRPQIQPIEKIAALNAMIKEYCTKNKLVYVDYYSAMVDERRGLDKRYTNDEVHPTLAGYKVMEPLVEKAIAEALKRK
;
A
#
# COMPACT_ATOMS: atom_id res chain seq x y z
N MET A 1 36.90 -20.05 12.98
CA MET A 1 35.94 -18.95 13.02
C MET A 1 35.24 -18.93 11.68
N LEU A 2 34.18 -19.77 11.48
CA LEU A 2 33.47 -19.97 10.22
C LEU A 2 32.14 -19.24 10.29
N SER A 3 31.89 -18.44 9.26
CA SER A 3 30.85 -17.43 9.16
C SER A 3 29.42 -18.03 9.09
N PHE A 4 28.55 -17.61 10.00
CA PHE A 4 27.11 -17.91 10.04
C PHE A 4 26.27 -16.98 9.14
N LEU A 5 26.83 -16.38 8.09
CA LEU A 5 26.17 -15.35 7.27
C LEU A 5 25.47 -15.86 6.00
N SER A 6 25.55 -17.16 5.67
CA SER A 6 25.06 -17.68 4.38
C SER A 6 23.65 -18.33 4.41
N LEU A 7 23.08 -18.62 5.58
CA LEU A 7 21.82 -19.38 5.69
C LEU A 7 20.56 -18.52 5.50
N TRP A 8 20.63 -17.19 5.67
CA TRP A 8 19.46 -16.31 5.54
C TRP A 8 19.13 -15.92 4.09
N ALA A 9 20.13 -15.87 3.21
CA ALA A 9 19.92 -15.53 1.80
C ALA A 9 19.21 -16.64 1.02
N PHE A 10 19.52 -17.90 1.31
CA PHE A 10 18.91 -19.06 0.63
C PHE A 10 17.43 -19.25 0.95
N GLY A 11 17.00 -18.97 2.18
CA GLY A 11 15.60 -19.13 2.56
C GLY A 11 14.65 -18.09 1.95
N GLN A 12 15.14 -16.91 1.64
CA GLN A 12 14.33 -15.85 1.06
C GLN A 12 14.16 -16.04 -0.46
N ASP A 13 15.18 -16.51 -1.17
CA ASP A 13 15.12 -16.84 -2.59
C ASP A 13 14.20 -18.04 -2.88
N ASP A 14 14.20 -19.07 -2.04
CA ASP A 14 13.33 -20.24 -2.23
C ASP A 14 11.86 -19.94 -1.92
N ALA A 15 11.58 -19.08 -0.93
CA ALA A 15 10.22 -18.65 -0.63
C ALA A 15 9.62 -17.82 -1.78
N MET A 16 10.41 -16.97 -2.44
CA MET A 16 9.98 -16.20 -3.62
C MET A 16 9.73 -17.09 -4.86
N LYS A 17 10.41 -18.21 -4.98
CA LYS A 17 10.17 -19.16 -6.08
C LYS A 17 8.88 -19.95 -5.90
N THR A 18 8.44 -20.20 -4.66
CA THR A 18 7.30 -21.08 -4.35
C THR A 18 6.05 -20.30 -3.94
N ASP A 19 6.18 -19.09 -3.40
CA ASP A 19 5.07 -18.20 -2.98
C ASP A 19 5.40 -16.75 -3.32
N TRP A 20 5.45 -16.44 -4.61
CA TRP A 20 5.86 -15.13 -5.13
C TRP A 20 5.05 -13.97 -4.56
N ALA A 21 3.76 -14.16 -4.32
CA ALA A 21 2.89 -13.14 -3.73
C ALA A 21 2.91 -13.14 -2.20
N ASN A 22 3.67 -14.04 -1.56
CA ASN A 22 3.73 -14.21 -0.12
C ASN A 22 2.34 -14.43 0.51
N LEU A 23 1.58 -15.35 -0.06
CA LEU A 23 0.22 -15.69 0.37
C LEU A 23 0.18 -16.20 1.82
N LYS A 24 1.27 -16.81 2.26
CA LYS A 24 1.39 -17.33 3.64
C LYS A 24 1.48 -16.22 4.70
N ARG A 25 1.89 -14.99 4.32
CA ARG A 25 2.22 -13.91 5.27
C ARG A 25 1.11 -13.60 6.26
N TYR A 26 -0.12 -13.54 5.81
CA TYR A 26 -1.29 -13.22 6.63
C TYR A 26 -2.31 -14.36 6.73
N ALA A 27 -2.01 -15.55 6.18
CA ALA A 27 -2.98 -16.66 6.13
C ALA A 27 -3.49 -17.07 7.53
N ALA A 28 -2.59 -17.16 8.52
CA ALA A 28 -2.95 -17.49 9.89
C ALA A 28 -3.77 -16.38 10.56
N ASP A 29 -3.34 -15.12 10.40
CA ASP A 29 -4.03 -13.96 10.94
C ASP A 29 -5.44 -13.82 10.35
N ASN A 30 -5.57 -14.02 9.01
CA ASN A 30 -6.84 -13.97 8.31
C ASN A 30 -7.82 -15.02 8.84
N LYS A 31 -7.32 -16.24 9.07
CA LYS A 31 -8.13 -17.35 9.59
C LYS A 31 -8.64 -17.10 11.03
N GLN A 32 -7.89 -16.34 11.82
CA GLN A 32 -8.25 -16.02 13.22
C GLN A 32 -9.21 -14.83 13.33
N LEU A 33 -9.34 -14.00 12.28
CA LEU A 33 -10.23 -12.85 12.29
C LEU A 33 -11.70 -13.31 12.29
N PRO A 34 -12.51 -12.90 13.27
CA PRO A 34 -13.93 -13.21 13.25
C PRO A 34 -14.61 -12.46 12.07
N PRO A 35 -15.71 -12.99 11.55
CA PRO A 35 -16.54 -12.25 10.60
C PRO A 35 -16.91 -10.86 11.17
N PRO A 36 -16.95 -9.79 10.36
CA PRO A 36 -17.34 -8.49 10.87
C PRO A 36 -18.80 -8.50 11.34
N THR A 37 -19.09 -7.84 12.45
CA THR A 37 -20.46 -7.62 12.88
C THR A 37 -21.19 -6.64 11.95
N ALA A 38 -22.53 -6.61 11.94
CA ALA A 38 -23.30 -5.70 11.10
C ALA A 38 -22.99 -4.21 11.36
N LYS A 39 -22.53 -3.87 12.56
CA LYS A 39 -22.17 -2.48 12.94
C LYS A 39 -20.70 -2.16 12.69
N GLU A 40 -19.85 -3.17 12.51
CA GLU A 40 -18.42 -2.99 12.29
C GLU A 40 -18.15 -2.40 10.90
N LYS A 41 -17.45 -1.28 10.86
CA LYS A 41 -16.97 -0.67 9.62
C LYS A 41 -15.50 -1.03 9.41
N ARG A 42 -15.24 -2.34 9.22
CA ARG A 42 -13.88 -2.85 8.98
C ARG A 42 -13.22 -2.14 7.82
N VAL A 43 -11.98 -1.72 8.00
CA VAL A 43 -11.14 -1.11 6.97
C VAL A 43 -9.87 -1.93 6.80
N VAL A 44 -9.57 -2.32 5.57
CA VAL A 44 -8.31 -2.99 5.25
C VAL A 44 -7.38 -1.99 4.57
N PHE A 45 -6.16 -1.87 5.10
CA PHE A 45 -5.07 -1.11 4.50
C PHE A 45 -4.21 -2.08 3.69
N MET A 46 -4.36 -2.04 2.37
CA MET A 46 -3.62 -2.86 1.42
C MET A 46 -2.44 -2.09 0.88
N GLY A 47 -1.22 -2.65 0.96
CA GLY A 47 -0.05 -1.93 0.49
C GLY A 47 1.27 -2.70 0.66
N ASN A 48 2.35 -1.95 0.63
CA ASN A 48 3.74 -2.43 0.72
C ASN A 48 4.38 -2.12 2.08
N SER A 49 5.70 -1.88 2.11
CA SER A 49 6.47 -1.52 3.32
C SER A 49 5.95 -0.27 4.02
N ILE A 50 5.45 0.71 3.28
CA ILE A 50 4.89 1.94 3.86
C ILE A 50 3.63 1.60 4.66
N THR A 51 2.77 0.73 4.15
CA THR A 51 1.60 0.23 4.89
C THR A 51 2.00 -0.68 6.04
N GLU A 52 2.89 -1.65 5.82
CA GLU A 52 3.37 -2.57 6.85
C GLU A 52 4.00 -1.83 8.04
N GLY A 53 4.88 -0.87 7.74
CA GLY A 53 5.60 -0.07 8.72
C GLY A 53 4.72 0.85 9.56
N TRP A 54 3.56 1.24 9.05
CA TRP A 54 2.67 2.18 9.75
C TRP A 54 2.26 1.66 11.13
N ARG A 55 1.80 0.42 11.21
CA ARG A 55 1.41 -0.17 12.52
C ARG A 55 2.58 -0.29 13.50
N LYS A 56 3.80 -0.46 12.99
CA LYS A 56 5.02 -0.50 13.80
C LYS A 56 5.40 0.89 14.31
N ALA A 57 5.27 1.90 13.45
CA ALA A 57 5.61 3.29 13.78
C ALA A 57 4.55 3.94 14.69
N ASP A 58 3.27 3.64 14.46
CA ASP A 58 2.15 4.14 15.25
C ASP A 58 1.07 3.07 15.48
N SER A 59 1.26 2.26 16.48
CA SER A 59 0.26 1.25 16.88
C SER A 59 -1.03 1.90 17.40
N ALA A 60 -0.96 3.11 17.97
CA ALA A 60 -2.11 3.83 18.52
C ALA A 60 -3.12 4.22 17.43
N PHE A 61 -2.66 4.50 16.22
CA PHE A 61 -3.56 4.79 15.08
C PHE A 61 -4.51 3.61 14.78
N PHE A 62 -4.06 2.39 14.98
CA PHE A 62 -4.85 1.16 14.74
C PHE A 62 -5.61 0.68 15.98
N ALA A 63 -5.19 1.10 17.19
CA ALA A 63 -5.75 0.61 18.43
C ALA A 63 -7.22 1.03 18.60
N GLY A 64 -8.08 0.07 18.96
CA GLY A 64 -9.51 0.32 19.19
C GLY A 64 -10.34 0.62 17.95
N LYS A 65 -9.72 0.63 16.75
CA LYS A 65 -10.40 0.81 15.46
C LYS A 65 -10.46 -0.52 14.71
N PRO A 66 -11.50 -0.76 13.91
CA PRO A 66 -11.59 -1.97 13.08
C PRO A 66 -10.69 -1.87 11.84
N TYR A 67 -9.42 -1.50 12.05
CA TYR A 67 -8.42 -1.28 11.01
C TYR A 67 -7.47 -2.46 10.93
N ILE A 68 -7.39 -3.07 9.75
CA ILE A 68 -6.56 -4.24 9.49
C ILE A 68 -5.46 -3.83 8.53
N ASN A 69 -4.21 -3.97 8.98
CA ASN A 69 -3.04 -3.73 8.14
C ASN A 69 -2.69 -4.99 7.36
N ARG A 70 -2.59 -4.86 6.03
CA ARG A 70 -2.18 -5.90 5.08
C ARG A 70 -1.08 -5.39 4.16
N GLY A 71 -0.11 -4.66 4.73
CA GLY A 71 1.12 -4.26 4.07
C GLY A 71 2.13 -5.41 4.03
N ILE A 72 2.86 -5.56 2.92
CA ILE A 72 4.01 -6.47 2.81
C ILE A 72 5.16 -5.74 2.13
N SER A 73 6.28 -5.64 2.83
CA SER A 73 7.48 -4.92 2.36
C SER A 73 7.96 -5.44 1.00
N GLY A 74 8.38 -4.51 0.15
CA GLY A 74 8.95 -4.81 -1.17
C GLY A 74 7.93 -5.18 -2.25
N GLN A 75 6.67 -5.41 -1.92
CA GLN A 75 5.67 -5.88 -2.89
C GLN A 75 5.31 -4.82 -3.93
N THR A 76 5.13 -5.33 -5.15
CA THR A 76 4.63 -4.64 -6.33
C THR A 76 3.14 -4.91 -6.54
N THR A 77 2.50 -4.14 -7.42
CA THR A 77 1.06 -4.26 -7.68
C THR A 77 0.62 -5.62 -8.19
N PRO A 78 1.37 -6.37 -9.05
CA PRO A 78 1.02 -7.74 -9.42
C PRO A 78 0.94 -8.69 -8.23
N GLN A 79 1.90 -8.59 -7.29
CA GLN A 79 1.91 -9.41 -6.08
C GLN A 79 0.72 -9.08 -5.16
N MET A 80 0.39 -7.79 -5.02
CA MET A 80 -0.78 -7.36 -4.25
C MET A 80 -2.09 -7.88 -4.87
N LEU A 81 -2.22 -7.84 -6.19
CA LEU A 81 -3.40 -8.34 -6.90
C LEU A 81 -3.61 -9.84 -6.65
N LEU A 82 -2.55 -10.66 -6.67
CA LEU A 82 -2.65 -12.10 -6.41
C LEU A 82 -3.17 -12.44 -5.00
N ARG A 83 -2.81 -11.65 -3.98
CA ARG A 83 -3.26 -11.88 -2.61
C ARG A 83 -4.52 -11.09 -2.23
N PHE A 84 -5.08 -10.29 -3.15
CA PHE A 84 -6.18 -9.38 -2.85
C PHE A 84 -7.43 -10.10 -2.36
N ARG A 85 -7.72 -11.31 -2.89
CA ARG A 85 -8.86 -12.10 -2.46
C ARG A 85 -8.77 -12.47 -0.99
N GLN A 86 -7.69 -13.14 -0.59
CA GLN A 86 -7.54 -13.63 0.79
C GLN A 86 -7.31 -12.52 1.82
N ASP A 87 -6.57 -11.46 1.44
CA ASP A 87 -6.16 -10.40 2.36
C ASP A 87 -7.11 -9.21 2.42
N VAL A 88 -8.08 -9.14 1.50
CA VAL A 88 -9.09 -8.08 1.46
C VAL A 88 -10.50 -8.65 1.35
N ILE A 89 -10.84 -9.35 0.26
CA ILE A 89 -12.23 -9.72 -0.04
C ILE A 89 -12.80 -10.65 1.04
N GLU A 90 -12.05 -11.68 1.42
CA GLU A 90 -12.50 -12.68 2.41
C GLU A 90 -12.62 -12.10 3.82
N LEU A 91 -11.95 -10.97 4.09
CA LEU A 91 -12.09 -10.25 5.36
C LEU A 91 -13.37 -9.40 5.44
N LYS A 92 -14.11 -9.29 4.32
CA LYS A 92 -15.39 -8.57 4.19
C LYS A 92 -15.34 -7.15 4.77
N PRO A 93 -14.37 -6.31 4.39
CA PRO A 93 -14.30 -4.95 4.91
C PRO A 93 -15.39 -4.08 4.31
N ALA A 94 -15.77 -3.01 5.02
CA ALA A 94 -16.61 -1.95 4.49
C ALA A 94 -15.82 -1.03 3.52
N VAL A 95 -14.51 -0.88 3.75
CA VAL A 95 -13.60 -0.04 2.95
C VAL A 95 -12.25 -0.73 2.79
N VAL A 96 -11.66 -0.61 1.61
CA VAL A 96 -10.24 -0.89 1.39
C VAL A 96 -9.52 0.40 1.02
N VAL A 97 -8.37 0.65 1.66
CA VAL A 97 -7.42 1.72 1.30
C VAL A 97 -6.25 1.06 0.59
N ILE A 98 -5.95 1.48 -0.64
CA ILE A 98 -4.89 0.91 -1.46
C ILE A 98 -3.78 1.95 -1.64
N LEU A 99 -2.57 1.62 -1.15
CA LEU A 99 -1.34 2.39 -1.35
C LEU A 99 -0.31 1.51 -2.06
N ALA A 100 -0.12 1.74 -3.36
CA ALA A 100 0.69 0.88 -4.22
C ALA A 100 1.39 1.68 -5.34
N GLY A 101 2.47 1.14 -5.90
CA GLY A 101 3.15 1.66 -7.09
C GLY A 101 4.61 2.04 -6.89
N THR A 102 5.07 2.40 -5.69
CA THR A 102 6.47 2.82 -5.48
C THR A 102 7.48 1.72 -5.80
N ASN A 103 7.21 0.47 -5.40
CA ASN A 103 8.09 -0.67 -5.67
C ASN A 103 8.03 -1.12 -7.14
N ASP A 104 6.92 -0.87 -7.81
CA ASP A 104 6.76 -1.07 -9.25
C ASP A 104 7.66 -0.08 -10.01
N ILE A 105 7.59 1.20 -9.66
CA ILE A 105 8.45 2.26 -10.22
C ILE A 105 9.94 1.96 -9.94
N ALA A 106 10.25 1.38 -8.77
CA ALA A 106 11.58 0.92 -8.41
C ALA A 106 12.00 -0.38 -9.12
N GLU A 107 11.12 -0.98 -9.93
CA GLU A 107 11.38 -2.21 -10.67
C GLU A 107 11.79 -3.40 -9.78
N ASN A 108 11.19 -3.53 -8.57
CA ASN A 108 11.55 -4.57 -7.62
C ASN A 108 11.29 -5.99 -8.17
N THR A 109 10.33 -6.15 -9.07
CA THR A 109 10.02 -7.43 -9.74
C THR A 109 10.28 -7.36 -11.25
N GLY A 110 11.11 -6.42 -11.70
CA GLY A 110 11.43 -6.16 -13.08
C GLY A 110 10.70 -4.94 -13.65
N PRO A 111 11.08 -4.53 -14.89
CA PRO A 111 10.48 -3.38 -15.55
C PRO A 111 8.97 -3.56 -15.76
N ILE A 112 8.22 -2.49 -15.54
CA ILE A 112 6.76 -2.44 -15.73
C ILE A 112 6.35 -1.03 -16.16
N THR A 113 5.35 -0.91 -17.04
CA THR A 113 4.85 0.40 -17.48
C THR A 113 3.89 1.01 -16.46
N LEU A 114 3.72 2.33 -16.49
CA LEU A 114 2.77 3.02 -15.60
C LEU A 114 1.32 2.57 -15.85
N GLU A 115 0.98 2.28 -17.10
CA GLU A 115 -0.34 1.75 -17.50
C GLU A 115 -0.59 0.38 -16.88
N ALA A 116 0.42 -0.50 -16.86
CA ALA A 116 0.29 -1.81 -16.24
C ALA A 116 0.20 -1.71 -14.70
N ILE A 117 0.93 -0.79 -14.07
CA ILE A 117 0.78 -0.49 -12.64
C ILE A 117 -0.64 -0.03 -12.34
N LEU A 118 -1.14 0.96 -13.09
CA LEU A 118 -2.52 1.42 -12.97
C LEU A 118 -3.51 0.28 -13.22
N GLY A 119 -3.30 -0.55 -14.24
CA GLY A 119 -4.15 -1.70 -14.56
C GLY A 119 -4.31 -2.66 -13.38
N ASN A 120 -3.23 -2.96 -12.65
CA ASN A 120 -3.28 -3.77 -11.44
C ASN A 120 -4.07 -3.08 -10.30
N ILE A 121 -3.88 -1.77 -10.11
CA ILE A 121 -4.63 -0.98 -9.12
C ILE A 121 -6.12 -0.95 -9.48
N VAL A 122 -6.45 -0.75 -10.75
CA VAL A 122 -7.82 -0.78 -11.29
C VAL A 122 -8.46 -2.15 -11.04
N SER A 123 -7.75 -3.24 -11.36
CA SER A 123 -8.25 -4.59 -11.13
C SER A 123 -8.58 -4.85 -9.65
N MET A 124 -7.72 -4.39 -8.72
CA MET A 124 -8.02 -4.48 -7.29
C MET A 124 -9.26 -3.65 -6.91
N ALA A 125 -9.40 -2.44 -7.48
CA ALA A 125 -10.57 -1.59 -7.22
C ALA A 125 -11.87 -2.20 -7.77
N GLU A 126 -11.84 -2.79 -8.96
CA GLU A 126 -12.98 -3.48 -9.58
C GLU A 126 -13.37 -4.73 -8.80
N LEU A 127 -12.40 -5.54 -8.38
CA LEU A 127 -12.63 -6.69 -7.50
C LEU A 127 -13.28 -6.28 -6.17
N ALA A 128 -12.82 -5.18 -5.57
CA ALA A 128 -13.42 -4.65 -4.34
C ALA A 128 -14.88 -4.23 -4.58
N LYS A 129 -15.15 -3.45 -5.65
CA LYS A 129 -16.51 -3.01 -6.01
C LYS A 129 -17.45 -4.18 -6.28
N ALA A 130 -16.99 -5.19 -7.03
CA ALA A 130 -17.77 -6.41 -7.31
C ALA A 130 -18.14 -7.20 -6.04
N ASN A 131 -17.40 -6.99 -4.94
CA ASN A 131 -17.66 -7.58 -3.64
C ASN A 131 -18.26 -6.58 -2.63
N HIS A 132 -18.86 -5.49 -3.11
CA HIS A 132 -19.52 -4.45 -2.30
C HIS A 132 -18.59 -3.75 -1.29
N ILE A 133 -17.30 -3.73 -1.56
CA ILE A 133 -16.28 -3.05 -0.74
C ILE A 133 -16.04 -1.67 -1.34
N ARG A 134 -16.13 -0.62 -0.53
CA ARG A 134 -15.82 0.74 -0.94
C ARG A 134 -14.30 0.91 -1.07
N VAL A 135 -13.89 1.71 -2.04
CA VAL A 135 -12.48 1.86 -2.40
C VAL A 135 -11.99 3.28 -2.13
N VAL A 136 -10.85 3.37 -1.46
CA VAL A 136 -10.02 4.56 -1.37
C VAL A 136 -8.71 4.25 -2.06
N LEU A 137 -8.38 4.99 -3.12
CA LEU A 137 -7.06 4.93 -3.75
C LEU A 137 -6.22 6.10 -3.27
N SER A 138 -4.96 5.84 -2.95
CA SER A 138 -4.04 6.89 -2.52
C SER A 138 -3.03 7.25 -3.61
N SER A 139 -2.52 8.48 -3.54
CA SER A 139 -1.30 8.81 -4.24
C SER A 139 -0.15 7.93 -3.76
N VAL A 140 0.77 7.59 -4.66
CA VAL A 140 2.12 7.16 -4.30
C VAL A 140 2.80 8.34 -3.59
N LEU A 141 3.52 8.07 -2.50
CA LEU A 141 4.26 9.10 -1.78
C LEU A 141 5.39 9.64 -2.65
N PRO A 142 5.82 10.91 -2.44
CA PRO A 142 6.98 11.43 -3.12
C PRO A 142 8.22 10.59 -2.76
N ALA A 143 9.15 10.44 -3.70
CA ALA A 143 10.48 9.90 -3.47
C ALA A 143 11.47 10.61 -4.41
N TYR A 144 12.58 11.08 -3.85
CA TYR A 144 13.62 11.72 -4.65
C TYR A 144 14.49 10.68 -5.36
N SER A 145 14.83 9.61 -4.64
CA SER A 145 15.61 8.49 -5.15
C SER A 145 15.26 7.18 -4.42
N TYR A 146 15.66 6.07 -5.01
CA TYR A 146 15.60 4.76 -4.36
C TYR A 146 17.02 4.28 -4.09
N ARG A 147 17.45 4.25 -2.82
CA ARG A 147 18.83 3.86 -2.45
C ARG A 147 19.21 2.47 -2.96
N TRP A 148 18.24 1.55 -3.06
CA TRP A 148 18.45 0.19 -3.58
C TRP A 148 18.36 0.08 -5.11
N ARG A 149 17.96 1.17 -5.79
CA ARG A 149 17.83 1.29 -7.25
C ARG A 149 18.27 2.68 -7.72
N PRO A 150 19.53 3.07 -7.51
CA PRO A 150 19.97 4.46 -7.74
C PRO A 150 19.88 4.91 -9.20
N GLN A 151 19.81 3.95 -10.15
CA GLN A 151 19.64 4.23 -11.58
C GLN A 151 18.19 4.64 -11.95
N ILE A 152 17.21 4.40 -11.07
CA ILE A 152 15.82 4.74 -11.33
C ILE A 152 15.56 6.19 -10.92
N GLN A 153 14.94 6.95 -11.84
CA GLN A 153 14.50 8.33 -11.60
C GLN A 153 12.99 8.33 -11.27
N PRO A 154 12.57 8.43 -9.99
CA PRO A 154 11.18 8.20 -9.62
C PRO A 154 10.26 9.41 -9.81
N ILE A 155 10.79 10.63 -9.75
CA ILE A 155 10.02 11.87 -9.61
C ILE A 155 8.91 12.00 -10.67
N GLU A 156 9.29 11.92 -11.95
CA GLU A 156 8.31 12.08 -13.05
C GLU A 156 7.36 10.87 -13.14
N LYS A 157 7.88 9.67 -12.88
CA LYS A 157 7.05 8.44 -12.88
C LYS A 157 6.00 8.49 -11.78
N ILE A 158 6.35 8.95 -10.57
CA ILE A 158 5.42 9.12 -9.46
C ILE A 158 4.35 10.15 -9.80
N ALA A 159 4.76 11.32 -10.31
CA ALA A 159 3.82 12.38 -10.68
C ALA A 159 2.82 11.91 -11.75
N ALA A 160 3.32 11.23 -12.79
CA ALA A 160 2.50 10.69 -13.86
C ALA A 160 1.52 9.61 -13.36
N LEU A 161 2.00 8.64 -12.56
CA LEU A 161 1.14 7.60 -12.00
C LEU A 161 0.06 8.20 -11.08
N ASN A 162 0.41 9.18 -10.25
CA ASN A 162 -0.55 9.87 -9.38
C ASN A 162 -1.63 10.61 -10.17
N ALA A 163 -1.27 11.25 -11.29
CA ALA A 163 -2.23 11.87 -12.19
C ALA A 163 -3.21 10.83 -12.76
N MET A 164 -2.70 9.69 -13.22
CA MET A 164 -3.51 8.60 -13.77
C MET A 164 -4.46 8.01 -12.71
N ILE A 165 -3.99 7.76 -11.48
CA ILE A 165 -4.82 7.26 -10.37
C ILE A 165 -5.93 8.27 -10.03
N LYS A 166 -5.59 9.56 -9.93
CA LYS A 166 -6.55 10.64 -9.63
C LYS A 166 -7.62 10.76 -10.71
N GLU A 167 -7.22 10.69 -11.99
CA GLU A 167 -8.15 10.69 -13.12
C GLU A 167 -9.10 9.49 -13.08
N TYR A 168 -8.57 8.29 -12.82
CA TYR A 168 -9.40 7.09 -12.66
C TYR A 168 -10.41 7.24 -11.51
N CYS A 169 -9.97 7.76 -10.35
CA CYS A 169 -10.86 8.03 -9.23
C CYS A 169 -11.99 8.99 -9.60
N THR A 170 -11.65 10.08 -10.30
CA THR A 170 -12.63 11.08 -10.74
C THR A 170 -13.68 10.47 -11.68
N LYS A 171 -13.23 9.75 -12.72
CA LYS A 171 -14.11 9.09 -13.70
C LYS A 171 -15.04 8.05 -13.06
N ASN A 172 -14.53 7.31 -12.07
CA ASN A 172 -15.25 6.20 -11.43
C ASN A 172 -15.92 6.59 -10.12
N LYS A 173 -15.91 7.88 -9.75
CA LYS A 173 -16.48 8.40 -8.50
C LYS A 173 -15.93 7.69 -7.27
N LEU A 174 -14.62 7.32 -7.27
CA LEU A 174 -13.91 6.78 -6.13
C LEU A 174 -13.34 7.89 -5.25
N VAL A 175 -13.01 7.56 -4.00
CA VAL A 175 -12.30 8.50 -3.12
C VAL A 175 -10.80 8.40 -3.41
N TYR A 176 -10.17 9.56 -3.61
CA TYR A 176 -8.73 9.70 -3.76
C TYR A 176 -8.16 10.41 -2.53
N VAL A 177 -7.13 9.85 -1.91
CA VAL A 177 -6.40 10.50 -0.82
C VAL A 177 -5.03 10.96 -1.31
N ASP A 178 -4.78 12.26 -1.21
CA ASP A 178 -3.57 12.91 -1.69
C ASP A 178 -2.53 13.05 -0.58
N TYR A 179 -1.73 12.01 -0.36
CA TYR A 179 -0.57 12.08 0.52
C TYR A 179 0.59 12.84 -0.12
N TYR A 180 0.73 12.74 -1.47
CA TYR A 180 1.84 13.34 -2.19
C TYR A 180 1.93 14.84 -1.93
N SER A 181 0.84 15.56 -2.15
CA SER A 181 0.81 17.02 -1.98
C SER A 181 1.07 17.49 -0.55
N ALA A 182 0.72 16.67 0.45
CA ALA A 182 0.93 16.98 1.85
C ALA A 182 2.38 16.71 2.34
N MET A 183 3.15 15.92 1.58
CA MET A 183 4.44 15.39 2.06
C MET A 183 5.62 15.70 1.13
N VAL A 184 5.37 16.32 -0.01
CA VAL A 184 6.41 16.65 -1.01
C VAL A 184 7.25 17.86 -0.57
N ASP A 185 8.58 17.79 -0.81
CA ASP A 185 9.52 18.90 -0.64
C ASP A 185 9.77 19.67 -1.96
N GLU A 186 10.61 20.70 -1.90
CA GLU A 186 10.98 21.54 -3.03
C GLU A 186 11.71 20.77 -4.15
N ARG A 187 12.38 19.63 -3.81
CA ARG A 187 13.05 18.75 -4.77
C ARG A 187 12.09 17.75 -5.40
N ARG A 188 10.80 17.81 -5.04
CA ARG A 188 9.77 16.84 -5.43
C ARG A 188 9.99 15.44 -4.84
N GLY A 189 10.79 15.34 -3.76
CA GLY A 189 11.00 14.16 -2.95
C GLY A 189 10.14 14.17 -1.69
N LEU A 190 10.24 13.10 -0.89
CA LEU A 190 9.63 13.05 0.42
C LEU A 190 10.38 14.00 1.36
N ASP A 191 9.66 14.94 1.97
CA ASP A 191 10.25 15.93 2.86
C ASP A 191 11.01 15.23 4.00
N LYS A 192 12.26 15.63 4.18
CA LYS A 192 13.17 15.06 5.19
C LYS A 192 12.69 15.13 6.63
N ARG A 193 11.70 16.00 6.92
CA ARG A 193 11.00 16.00 8.21
C ARG A 193 10.21 14.73 8.46
N TYR A 194 9.82 14.03 7.39
CA TYR A 194 8.93 12.88 7.40
C TYR A 194 9.61 11.56 7.09
N THR A 195 10.89 11.56 6.74
CA THR A 195 11.62 10.36 6.33
C THR A 195 13.10 10.40 6.74
N ASN A 196 13.71 9.21 6.89
CA ASN A 196 15.15 9.05 7.10
C ASN A 196 15.87 8.46 5.87
N ASP A 197 15.12 7.97 4.87
CA ASP A 197 15.65 7.25 3.72
C ASP A 197 15.08 7.69 2.37
N GLU A 198 14.31 8.80 2.39
CA GLU A 198 13.64 9.42 1.24
C GLU A 198 12.45 8.64 0.67
N VAL A 199 12.01 7.55 1.34
CA VAL A 199 10.92 6.68 0.87
C VAL A 199 9.93 6.33 1.98
N HIS A 200 10.44 5.89 3.15
CA HIS A 200 9.60 5.39 4.23
C HIS A 200 9.30 6.50 5.23
N PRO A 201 8.01 6.73 5.54
CA PRO A 201 7.64 7.70 6.55
C PRO A 201 8.15 7.32 7.95
N THR A 202 8.62 8.30 8.70
CA THR A 202 8.79 8.23 10.15
C THR A 202 7.43 8.38 10.84
N LEU A 203 7.40 8.30 12.19
CA LEU A 203 6.18 8.62 12.94
C LEU A 203 5.60 9.98 12.55
N ALA A 204 6.45 11.00 12.38
CA ALA A 204 6.01 12.33 11.95
C ALA A 204 5.33 12.30 10.57
N GLY A 205 5.86 11.50 9.64
CA GLY A 205 5.25 11.32 8.31
C GLY A 205 3.89 10.62 8.40
N TYR A 206 3.78 9.55 9.20
CA TYR A 206 2.49 8.88 9.40
C TYR A 206 1.46 9.81 10.05
N LYS A 207 1.87 10.69 10.98
CA LYS A 207 0.96 11.69 11.58
C LYS A 207 0.39 12.69 10.57
N VAL A 208 1.07 12.93 9.45
CA VAL A 208 0.50 13.70 8.33
C VAL A 208 -0.50 12.87 7.54
N MET A 209 -0.23 11.57 7.33
CA MET A 209 -1.10 10.69 6.55
C MET A 209 -2.43 10.37 7.25
N GLU A 210 -2.41 10.23 8.58
CA GLU A 210 -3.54 9.78 9.40
C GLU A 210 -4.83 10.60 9.20
N PRO A 211 -4.84 11.93 9.40
CA PRO A 211 -6.06 12.71 9.24
C PRO A 211 -6.57 12.70 7.80
N LEU A 212 -5.68 12.58 6.81
CA LEU A 212 -6.06 12.52 5.40
C LEU A 212 -6.80 11.23 5.09
N VAL A 213 -6.27 10.09 5.55
CA VAL A 213 -6.92 8.80 5.29
C VAL A 213 -8.20 8.63 6.10
N GLU A 214 -8.27 9.11 7.33
CA GLU A 214 -9.50 9.07 8.12
C GLU A 214 -10.63 9.87 7.46
N LYS A 215 -10.31 11.06 6.94
CA LYS A 215 -11.26 11.85 6.15
C LYS A 215 -11.73 11.09 4.91
N ALA A 216 -10.80 10.45 4.18
CA ALA A 216 -11.11 9.67 2.99
C ALA A 216 -11.97 8.43 3.31
N ILE A 217 -11.67 7.71 4.39
CA ILE A 217 -12.47 6.58 4.87
C ILE A 217 -13.89 7.03 5.23
N ALA A 218 -14.01 8.13 6.00
CA ALA A 218 -15.31 8.68 6.38
C ALA A 218 -16.14 9.12 5.16
N GLU A 219 -15.49 9.68 4.12
CA GLU A 219 -16.13 10.01 2.86
C GLU A 219 -16.58 8.75 2.11
N ALA A 220 -15.71 7.73 1.99
CA ALA A 220 -16.04 6.48 1.34
C ALA A 220 -17.24 5.78 2.01
N LEU A 221 -17.33 5.81 3.33
CA LEU A 221 -18.44 5.23 4.09
C LEU A 221 -19.79 5.92 3.86
N LYS A 222 -19.80 7.19 3.44
CA LYS A 222 -21.02 7.96 3.13
C LYS A 222 -21.53 7.71 1.71
N ARG A 223 -20.66 7.27 0.79
CA ARG A 223 -21.04 7.01 -0.61
C ARG A 223 -21.92 5.76 -0.68
N LYS A 224 -23.00 5.83 -1.46
CA LYS A 224 -23.91 4.70 -1.72
C LYS A 224 -23.32 3.75 -2.75
#